data_1f2a9a21dbe0e53e18183bbafb7db8d8
#
_entry.id   1f2a9a21dbe0e53e18183bbafb7db8d8
#
_cell.length_a   1.000
_cell.length_b   1.000
_cell.length_c   1.000
_cell.angle_alpha   90.00
_cell.angle_beta   90.00
_cell.angle_gamma   90.00
#
_symmetry.space_group_name_H-M   'P 1'
#
loop_
_entity.id
_entity.type
_entity.pdbx_description
1 polymer ?
#
loop_
_entity_poly.entity_id
_entity_poly.type
_entity_poly.pdbx_seq_one_letter_code
_entity_poly.pdbx_strand_id
1 'polypeptide(L)'
;AARWTGIVDHHRSTDVAGYTVHIFDPHSESTCSIVADMARHWGVALDADRALAEPLYCGLIFDTGGFRHSNTRPATHLLAAQLLATGLDSARIHQRVLYERRPAATLLLGQVLAETRFVCGGSVALAPCGQARMQALGAEPSDLEGLVDLLQQTSGVEVSVVLQERGAARTKISMRSAGRVDVAALARTLDPGGGGHAKAAGVTAPWPLAEALSRVEAALGAALG
;
A
#
# COMPACT_ATOMS: atom_id res chain seq x y z
N ALA A 1 22.30 -19.63 -15.50
CA ALA A 1 21.25 -19.72 -14.48
C ALA A 1 21.92 -19.84 -13.10
N ALA A 2 21.37 -19.16 -12.09
CA ALA A 2 21.85 -19.29 -10.71
C ALA A 2 21.65 -20.74 -10.24
N ARG A 3 22.66 -21.28 -9.55
CA ARG A 3 22.60 -22.65 -9.00
C ARG A 3 21.69 -22.73 -7.77
N TRP A 4 21.55 -21.62 -7.07
CA TRP A 4 20.74 -21.47 -5.86
C TRP A 4 19.91 -20.19 -5.96
N THR A 5 18.65 -20.28 -5.60
CA THR A 5 17.74 -19.14 -5.50
C THR A 5 17.15 -19.09 -4.11
N GLY A 6 17.09 -17.89 -3.52
CA GLY A 6 16.52 -17.70 -2.19
C GLY A 6 15.48 -16.60 -2.19
N ILE A 7 14.51 -16.70 -1.29
CA ILE A 7 13.54 -15.64 -1.01
C ILE A 7 13.42 -15.42 0.50
N VAL A 8 13.30 -14.15 0.88
CA VAL A 8 12.88 -13.73 2.22
C VAL A 8 11.65 -12.86 2.05
N ASP A 9 10.52 -13.26 2.64
CA ASP A 9 9.27 -12.51 2.45
C ASP A 9 8.27 -12.72 3.60
N HIS A 10 7.32 -11.79 3.72
CA HIS A 10 6.22 -11.82 4.68
C HIS A 10 4.82 -11.80 4.02
N HIS A 11 4.71 -11.66 2.70
CA HIS A 11 3.43 -11.56 2.02
C HIS A 11 2.75 -12.93 1.92
N ARG A 12 1.52 -13.07 2.43
CA ARG A 12 0.75 -14.32 2.41
C ARG A 12 0.49 -14.91 1.02
N SER A 13 0.59 -14.08 -0.02
CA SER A 13 0.41 -14.49 -1.42
C SER A 13 1.67 -15.00 -2.09
N THR A 14 2.81 -15.00 -1.39
CA THR A 14 4.09 -15.42 -1.96
C THR A 14 4.12 -16.91 -2.19
N ASP A 15 4.40 -17.30 -3.44
CA ASP A 15 4.70 -18.70 -3.79
C ASP A 15 6.19 -18.97 -3.59
N VAL A 16 6.51 -19.82 -2.63
CA VAL A 16 7.90 -20.19 -2.30
C VAL A 16 8.40 -21.42 -3.07
N ALA A 17 7.53 -22.12 -3.83
CA ALA A 17 7.85 -23.38 -4.49
C ALA A 17 8.96 -23.26 -5.56
N GLY A 18 9.16 -22.05 -6.12
CA GLY A 18 10.20 -21.79 -7.12
C GLY A 18 11.60 -21.52 -6.55
N TYR A 19 11.78 -21.50 -5.22
CA TYR A 19 13.03 -21.13 -4.57
C TYR A 19 13.71 -22.31 -3.88
N THR A 20 15.05 -22.37 -3.96
CA THR A 20 15.86 -23.42 -3.34
C THR A 20 15.90 -23.28 -1.82
N VAL A 21 15.92 -22.04 -1.32
CA VAL A 21 15.87 -21.67 0.10
C VAL A 21 14.83 -20.58 0.27
N HIS A 22 14.02 -20.70 1.32
CA HIS A 22 13.08 -19.65 1.66
C HIS A 22 13.04 -19.40 3.17
N ILE A 23 12.94 -18.13 3.54
CA ILE A 23 12.64 -17.67 4.90
C ILE A 23 11.35 -16.85 4.78
N PHE A 24 10.26 -17.45 5.26
CA PHE A 24 8.91 -16.91 5.07
C PHE A 24 8.18 -16.86 6.41
N ASP A 25 7.78 -15.65 6.82
CA ASP A 25 6.95 -15.46 8.01
C ASP A 25 5.78 -14.50 7.70
N PRO A 26 4.57 -15.03 7.42
CA PRO A 26 3.40 -14.22 7.13
C PRO A 26 2.84 -13.46 8.35
N HIS A 27 3.43 -13.65 9.52
CA HIS A 27 3.09 -12.93 10.76
C HIS A 27 4.07 -11.80 11.06
N SER A 28 5.19 -11.72 10.34
CA SER A 28 6.12 -10.60 10.46
C SER A 28 5.48 -9.33 9.89
N GLU A 29 5.70 -8.20 10.53
CA GLU A 29 5.21 -6.90 10.08
C GLU A 29 5.92 -6.38 8.82
N SER A 30 7.16 -6.87 8.56
CA SER A 30 7.94 -6.49 7.39
C SER A 30 8.99 -7.53 7.05
N THR A 31 9.41 -7.59 5.79
CA THR A 31 10.59 -8.38 5.40
C THR A 31 11.86 -7.90 6.12
N CYS A 32 11.97 -6.59 6.41
CA CYS A 32 13.10 -6.03 7.14
C CYS A 32 13.19 -6.55 8.59
N SER A 33 12.05 -6.86 9.23
CA SER A 33 12.05 -7.51 10.55
C SER A 33 12.60 -8.92 10.48
N ILE A 34 12.24 -9.70 9.46
CA ILE A 34 12.81 -11.03 9.23
C ILE A 34 14.32 -10.95 9.01
N VAL A 35 14.77 -9.99 8.19
CA VAL A 35 16.22 -9.76 7.95
C VAL A 35 16.94 -9.35 9.24
N ALA A 36 16.31 -8.55 10.09
CA ALA A 36 16.87 -8.18 11.39
C ALA A 36 17.02 -9.41 12.31
N ASP A 37 16.05 -10.31 12.33
CA ASP A 37 16.13 -11.55 13.10
C ASP A 37 17.20 -12.50 12.54
N MET A 38 17.33 -12.59 11.22
CA MET A 38 18.44 -13.33 10.60
C MET A 38 19.82 -12.76 11.01
N ALA A 39 19.96 -11.43 10.96
CA ALA A 39 21.20 -10.76 11.37
C ALA A 39 21.56 -11.06 12.85
N ARG A 40 20.57 -10.99 13.75
CA ARG A 40 20.73 -11.39 15.16
C ARG A 40 21.15 -12.85 15.30
N HIS A 41 20.53 -13.76 14.55
CA HIS A 41 20.86 -15.18 14.55
C HIS A 41 22.34 -15.42 14.15
N TRP A 42 22.88 -14.60 13.26
CA TRP A 42 24.27 -14.66 12.86
C TRP A 42 25.22 -13.84 13.75
N GLY A 43 24.74 -13.35 14.88
CA GLY A 43 25.55 -12.61 15.85
C GLY A 43 25.85 -11.16 15.44
N VAL A 44 25.07 -10.60 14.48
CA VAL A 44 25.24 -9.21 14.06
C VAL A 44 24.51 -8.29 15.04
N ALA A 45 25.23 -7.32 15.61
CA ALA A 45 24.68 -6.32 16.51
C ALA A 45 23.99 -5.21 15.67
N LEU A 46 22.66 -5.12 15.76
CA LEU A 46 21.85 -4.16 14.98
C LEU A 46 22.03 -2.70 15.44
N ASP A 47 22.48 -2.50 16.66
CA ASP A 47 22.73 -1.19 17.29
C ASP A 47 24.16 -0.69 17.13
N ALA A 48 25.01 -1.45 16.44
CA ALA A 48 26.43 -1.13 16.26
C ALA A 48 26.73 -0.46 14.90
N ASP A 49 25.87 -0.65 13.89
CA ASP A 49 26.13 -0.15 12.53
C ASP A 49 24.91 0.57 11.94
N ARG A 50 25.03 1.88 11.80
CA ARG A 50 24.01 2.74 11.20
C ARG A 50 23.71 2.37 9.74
N ALA A 51 24.72 1.93 8.96
CA ALA A 51 24.53 1.57 7.56
C ALA A 51 23.63 0.33 7.40
N LEU A 52 23.64 -0.56 8.40
CA LEU A 52 22.71 -1.68 8.49
C LEU A 52 21.35 -1.26 9.05
N ALA A 53 21.35 -0.43 10.10
CA ALA A 53 20.13 -0.04 10.80
C ALA A 53 19.18 0.84 9.96
N GLU A 54 19.73 1.77 9.15
CA GLU A 54 18.93 2.73 8.38
C GLU A 54 18.00 2.04 7.37
N PRO A 55 18.45 1.12 6.47
CA PRO A 55 17.55 0.43 5.56
C PRO A 55 16.55 -0.49 6.27
N LEU A 56 16.92 -1.14 7.37
CA LEU A 56 15.99 -1.95 8.17
C LEU A 56 14.90 -1.08 8.78
N TYR A 57 15.25 0.11 9.29
CA TYR A 57 14.30 1.05 9.83
C TYR A 57 13.38 1.61 8.74
N CYS A 58 13.89 1.91 7.55
CA CYS A 58 13.07 2.34 6.40
C CYS A 58 11.98 1.32 6.06
N GLY A 59 12.33 0.04 5.90
CA GLY A 59 11.35 -1.00 5.60
C GLY A 59 10.37 -1.22 6.74
N LEU A 60 10.84 -1.17 7.98
CA LEU A 60 9.98 -1.31 9.16
C LEU A 60 8.89 -0.23 9.21
N ILE A 61 9.25 1.06 9.02
CA ILE A 61 8.26 2.15 9.04
C ILE A 61 7.36 2.15 7.80
N PHE A 62 7.87 1.71 6.65
CA PHE A 62 7.08 1.63 5.42
C PHE A 62 5.93 0.64 5.57
N ASP A 63 6.22 -0.61 5.96
CA ASP A 63 5.23 -1.67 6.07
C ASP A 63 4.28 -1.50 7.26
N THR A 64 4.69 -0.76 8.29
CA THR A 64 3.84 -0.42 9.44
C THR A 64 3.13 0.92 9.30
N GLY A 65 3.34 1.65 8.18
CA GLY A 65 2.79 2.99 7.97
C GLY A 65 3.23 3.98 9.06
N GLY A 66 4.49 3.92 9.49
CA GLY A 66 4.99 4.69 10.64
C GLY A 66 4.36 4.25 11.96
N PHE A 67 4.22 2.94 12.15
CA PHE A 67 3.65 2.30 13.36
C PHE A 67 2.14 2.51 13.57
N ARG A 68 1.40 2.87 12.51
CA ARG A 68 -0.07 3.09 12.59
C ARG A 68 -0.89 1.89 12.16
N HIS A 69 -0.32 0.95 11.42
CA HIS A 69 -1.03 -0.21 10.91
C HIS A 69 -1.20 -1.28 12.01
N SER A 70 -2.24 -2.11 11.86
CA SER A 70 -2.59 -3.16 12.81
C SER A 70 -1.58 -4.30 12.92
N ASN A 71 -0.60 -4.38 12.02
CA ASN A 71 0.52 -5.30 12.09
C ASN A 71 1.63 -4.84 13.05
N THR A 72 1.56 -3.61 13.59
CA THR A 72 2.49 -3.09 14.60
C THR A 72 2.30 -3.81 15.92
N ARG A 73 3.38 -4.36 16.47
CA ARG A 73 3.42 -5.15 17.71
C ARG A 73 4.45 -4.58 18.69
N PRO A 74 4.44 -4.98 19.98
CA PRO A 74 5.50 -4.58 20.92
C PRO A 74 6.92 -4.88 20.40
N ALA A 75 7.13 -6.04 19.75
CA ALA A 75 8.41 -6.42 19.16
C ALA A 75 8.86 -5.44 18.05
N THR A 76 7.92 -4.89 17.29
CA THR A 76 8.18 -3.86 16.27
C THR A 76 8.80 -2.61 16.88
N HIS A 77 8.26 -2.13 18.01
CA HIS A 77 8.80 -0.97 18.74
C HIS A 77 10.15 -1.27 19.40
N LEU A 78 10.35 -2.48 19.89
CA LEU A 78 11.66 -2.90 20.44
C LEU A 78 12.73 -2.94 19.35
N LEU A 79 12.41 -3.47 18.16
CA LEU A 79 13.32 -3.43 17.01
C LEU A 79 13.61 -1.98 16.61
N ALA A 80 12.58 -1.14 16.50
CA ALA A 80 12.75 0.28 16.18
C ALA A 80 13.69 0.97 17.18
N ALA A 81 13.48 0.75 18.50
CA ALA A 81 14.33 1.31 19.56
C ALA A 81 15.80 0.86 19.41
N GLN A 82 16.03 -0.42 19.12
CA GLN A 82 17.38 -0.96 18.88
C GLN A 82 18.05 -0.28 17.67
N LEU A 83 17.33 -0.14 16.55
CA LEU A 83 17.85 0.51 15.35
C LEU A 83 18.14 2.00 15.59
N LEU A 84 17.27 2.69 16.35
CA LEU A 84 17.46 4.10 16.74
C LEU A 84 18.67 4.31 17.66
N ALA A 85 19.11 3.32 18.41
CA ALA A 85 20.29 3.42 19.27
C ALA A 85 21.58 3.68 18.47
N THR A 86 21.62 3.40 17.16
CA THR A 86 22.72 3.75 16.26
C THR A 86 22.82 5.26 15.98
N GLY A 87 21.89 6.07 16.44
CA GLY A 87 21.84 7.52 16.21
C GLY A 87 21.35 7.90 14.83
N LEU A 88 20.56 7.04 14.14
CA LEU A 88 19.93 7.42 12.87
C LEU A 88 18.88 8.54 13.07
N ASP A 89 18.76 9.39 12.07
CA ASP A 89 17.80 10.49 12.05
C ASP A 89 16.41 9.98 11.63
N SER A 90 15.63 9.52 12.61
CA SER A 90 14.28 8.99 12.36
C SER A 90 13.34 10.02 11.73
N ALA A 91 13.44 11.29 12.11
CA ALA A 91 12.57 12.34 11.56
C ALA A 91 12.81 12.51 10.06
N ARG A 92 14.08 12.58 9.66
CA ARG A 92 14.45 12.65 8.25
C ARG A 92 14.03 11.41 7.46
N ILE A 93 14.19 10.21 8.05
CA ILE A 93 13.78 8.96 7.40
C ILE A 93 12.27 8.93 7.22
N HIS A 94 11.48 9.25 8.25
CA HIS A 94 10.02 9.34 8.15
C HIS A 94 9.60 10.33 7.07
N GLN A 95 10.21 11.54 7.05
CA GLN A 95 9.91 12.54 6.04
C GLN A 95 10.13 11.99 4.63
N ARG A 96 11.27 11.35 4.38
CA ARG A 96 11.62 10.84 3.04
C ARG A 96 10.83 9.62 2.62
N VAL A 97 10.56 8.71 3.54
CA VAL A 97 9.95 7.41 3.23
C VAL A 97 8.42 7.53 3.14
N LEU A 98 7.80 8.35 4.00
CA LEU A 98 6.34 8.37 4.14
C LEU A 98 5.67 9.65 3.64
N TYR A 99 6.40 10.79 3.62
CA TYR A 99 5.75 12.10 3.44
C TYR A 99 6.31 12.91 2.29
N GLU A 100 7.53 12.62 1.80
CA GLU A 100 8.10 13.38 0.69
C GLU A 100 7.33 13.14 -0.61
N ARG A 101 6.88 14.23 -1.23
CA ARG A 101 6.12 14.20 -2.48
C ARG A 101 6.71 15.18 -3.48
N ARG A 102 6.67 14.82 -4.76
CA ARG A 102 6.98 15.75 -5.84
C ARG A 102 5.89 16.83 -5.93
N PRO A 103 6.21 18.06 -6.38
CA PRO A 103 5.19 19.10 -6.57
C PRO A 103 4.01 18.65 -7.44
N ALA A 104 4.28 17.88 -8.53
CA ALA A 104 3.24 17.31 -9.38
C ALA A 104 2.29 16.39 -8.60
N ALA A 105 2.81 15.54 -7.71
CA ALA A 105 2.02 14.66 -6.85
C ALA A 105 1.12 15.46 -5.90
N THR A 106 1.63 16.55 -5.30
CA THR A 106 0.87 17.44 -4.41
C THR A 106 -0.28 18.11 -5.13
N LEU A 107 -0.03 18.65 -6.33
CA LEU A 107 -1.07 19.30 -7.16
C LEU A 107 -2.11 18.28 -7.64
N LEU A 108 -1.66 17.11 -8.10
CA LEU A 108 -2.56 16.03 -8.52
C LEU A 108 -3.47 15.59 -7.37
N LEU A 109 -2.91 15.39 -6.18
CA LEU A 109 -3.66 15.03 -4.98
C LEU A 109 -4.75 16.06 -4.67
N GLY A 110 -4.42 17.34 -4.69
CA GLY A 110 -5.38 18.43 -4.46
C GLY A 110 -6.55 18.40 -5.45
N GLN A 111 -6.27 18.23 -6.75
CA GLN A 111 -7.31 18.18 -7.78
C GLN A 111 -8.18 16.93 -7.68
N VAL A 112 -7.59 15.76 -7.42
CA VAL A 112 -8.36 14.51 -7.31
C VAL A 112 -9.22 14.51 -6.05
N LEU A 113 -8.72 15.05 -4.93
CA LEU A 113 -9.50 15.20 -3.71
C LEU A 113 -10.70 16.15 -3.89
N ALA A 114 -10.51 17.27 -4.59
CA ALA A 114 -11.59 18.21 -4.86
C ALA A 114 -12.71 17.62 -5.71
N GLU A 115 -12.43 16.63 -6.53
CA GLU A 115 -13.39 15.93 -7.38
C GLU A 115 -13.88 14.59 -6.80
N THR A 116 -13.42 14.23 -5.60
CA THR A 116 -13.87 13.02 -4.91
C THR A 116 -15.37 13.06 -4.66
N ARG A 117 -16.05 11.99 -5.06
CA ARG A 117 -17.50 11.85 -4.87
C ARG A 117 -17.75 10.95 -3.67
N PHE A 118 -18.63 11.39 -2.78
CA PHE A 118 -19.13 10.58 -1.67
C PHE A 118 -20.50 10.03 -2.04
N VAL A 119 -20.62 8.71 -2.13
CA VAL A 119 -21.86 8.01 -2.53
C VAL A 119 -22.30 7.02 -1.45
N CYS A 120 -23.39 6.31 -1.63
CA CYS A 120 -23.97 5.40 -0.63
C CYS A 120 -24.14 6.06 0.75
N GLY A 121 -24.76 7.25 0.78
CA GLY A 121 -24.95 7.99 2.03
C GLY A 121 -23.66 8.49 2.67
N GLY A 122 -22.58 8.65 1.89
CA GLY A 122 -21.27 9.10 2.37
C GLY A 122 -20.32 7.97 2.81
N SER A 123 -20.79 6.73 2.79
CA SER A 123 -19.96 5.58 3.20
C SER A 123 -18.95 5.12 2.16
N VAL A 124 -19.02 5.63 0.94
CA VAL A 124 -18.08 5.33 -0.15
C VAL A 124 -17.45 6.60 -0.70
N ALA A 125 -16.13 6.67 -0.75
CA ALA A 125 -15.38 7.74 -1.40
C ALA A 125 -14.82 7.23 -2.75
N LEU A 126 -15.23 7.86 -3.87
CA LEU A 126 -14.78 7.55 -5.23
C LEU A 126 -13.95 8.70 -5.78
N ALA A 127 -12.69 8.45 -6.07
CA ALA A 127 -11.72 9.43 -6.58
C ALA A 127 -11.23 9.05 -8.00
N PRO A 128 -11.86 9.57 -9.06
CA PRO A 128 -11.42 9.33 -10.43
C PRO A 128 -10.23 10.21 -10.80
N CYS A 129 -9.26 9.64 -11.50
CA CYS A 129 -8.11 10.34 -12.05
C CYS A 129 -7.89 9.97 -13.51
N GLY A 130 -8.22 10.89 -14.41
CA GLY A 130 -8.01 10.75 -15.85
C GLY A 130 -6.53 10.97 -16.24
N GLN A 131 -6.12 10.33 -17.32
CA GLN A 131 -4.75 10.41 -17.83
C GLN A 131 -4.38 11.84 -18.31
N ALA A 132 -5.32 12.56 -18.90
CA ALA A 132 -5.11 13.94 -19.36
C ALA A 132 -4.69 14.88 -18.19
N ARG A 133 -5.29 14.72 -17.00
CA ARG A 133 -4.91 15.46 -15.79
C ARG A 133 -3.49 15.17 -15.37
N MET A 134 -3.13 13.89 -15.33
CA MET A 134 -1.77 13.48 -14.96
C MET A 134 -0.74 14.07 -15.92
N GLN A 135 -1.01 14.02 -17.22
CA GLN A 135 -0.14 14.60 -18.25
C GLN A 135 -0.01 16.11 -18.10
N ALA A 136 -1.11 16.84 -17.87
CA ALA A 136 -1.11 18.29 -17.68
C ALA A 136 -0.26 18.74 -16.49
N LEU A 137 -0.14 17.94 -15.45
CA LEU A 137 0.65 18.19 -14.26
C LEU A 137 2.08 17.62 -14.31
N GLY A 138 2.43 16.87 -15.35
CA GLY A 138 3.67 16.10 -15.39
C GLY A 138 3.74 15.04 -14.28
N ALA A 139 2.58 14.52 -13.90
CA ALA A 139 2.45 13.53 -12.85
C ALA A 139 2.62 12.10 -13.38
N GLU A 140 3.18 11.24 -12.55
CA GLU A 140 3.39 9.82 -12.82
C GLU A 140 2.35 8.96 -12.10
N PRO A 141 2.17 7.71 -12.52
CA PRO A 141 1.26 6.77 -11.86
C PRO A 141 1.50 6.57 -10.37
N SER A 142 2.74 6.64 -9.92
CA SER A 142 3.16 6.55 -8.52
C SER A 142 2.75 7.76 -7.69
N ASP A 143 2.49 8.92 -8.31
CA ASP A 143 2.09 10.14 -7.60
C ASP A 143 0.68 10.04 -6.97
N LEU A 144 -0.10 9.00 -7.32
CA LEU A 144 -1.38 8.67 -6.66
C LEU A 144 -1.24 7.71 -5.47
N GLU A 145 -0.03 7.24 -5.18
CA GLU A 145 0.16 6.34 -4.04
C GLU A 145 -0.19 7.02 -2.72
N GLY A 146 -0.84 6.27 -1.83
CA GLY A 146 -1.34 6.77 -0.54
C GLY A 146 -2.64 7.57 -0.62
N LEU A 147 -3.15 7.96 -1.81
CA LEU A 147 -4.41 8.68 -1.92
C LEU A 147 -5.61 7.86 -1.40
N VAL A 148 -5.66 6.57 -1.74
CA VAL A 148 -6.73 5.68 -1.27
C VAL A 148 -6.73 5.57 0.25
N ASP A 149 -5.57 5.56 0.89
CA ASP A 149 -5.43 5.51 2.35
C ASP A 149 -5.81 6.84 3.00
N LEU A 150 -5.54 7.97 2.33
CA LEU A 150 -5.97 9.29 2.78
C LEU A 150 -7.51 9.41 2.75
N LEU A 151 -8.15 8.95 1.69
CA LEU A 151 -9.62 8.93 1.60
C LEU A 151 -10.25 8.02 2.66
N GLN A 152 -9.59 6.90 3.00
CA GLN A 152 -10.06 5.99 4.05
C GLN A 152 -10.04 6.60 5.45
N GLN A 153 -9.28 7.69 5.67
CA GLN A 153 -9.25 8.43 6.92
C GLN A 153 -10.46 9.36 7.11
N THR A 154 -11.29 9.52 6.08
CA THR A 154 -12.50 10.34 6.18
C THR A 154 -13.52 9.67 7.07
N SER A 155 -14.03 10.42 8.07
CA SER A 155 -15.03 9.91 9.00
C SER A 155 -16.28 9.42 8.27
N GLY A 156 -16.76 8.21 8.60
CA GLY A 156 -17.93 7.59 7.99
C GLY A 156 -17.67 6.85 6.68
N VAL A 157 -16.46 6.94 6.11
CA VAL A 157 -16.10 6.19 4.90
C VAL A 157 -15.79 4.73 5.27
N GLU A 158 -16.61 3.83 4.76
CA GLU A 158 -16.39 2.39 4.84
C GLU A 158 -15.48 1.90 3.73
N VAL A 159 -15.66 2.39 2.49
CA VAL A 159 -14.81 2.01 1.36
C VAL A 159 -14.30 3.25 0.63
N SER A 160 -13.00 3.31 0.43
CA SER A 160 -12.37 4.30 -0.45
C SER A 160 -11.86 3.65 -1.72
N VAL A 161 -12.02 4.35 -2.85
CA VAL A 161 -11.63 3.86 -4.17
C VAL A 161 -10.93 4.96 -4.95
N VAL A 162 -9.76 4.65 -5.47
CA VAL A 162 -9.07 5.47 -6.48
C VAL A 162 -9.12 4.75 -7.81
N LEU A 163 -9.68 5.43 -8.82
CA LEU A 163 -9.77 4.92 -10.19
C LEU A 163 -8.78 5.71 -11.06
N GLN A 164 -7.73 5.05 -11.52
CA GLN A 164 -6.69 5.67 -12.33
C GLN A 164 -6.79 5.17 -13.78
N GLU A 165 -7.03 6.07 -14.70
CA GLU A 165 -6.99 5.76 -16.14
C GLU A 165 -5.55 5.36 -16.57
N ARG A 166 -5.43 4.22 -17.27
CA ARG A 166 -4.18 3.64 -17.76
C ARG A 166 -4.19 3.48 -19.30
N GLY A 167 -4.89 4.39 -19.99
CA GLY A 167 -5.13 4.37 -21.43
C GLY A 167 -6.63 4.31 -21.75
N ALA A 168 -6.99 4.38 -23.01
CA ALA A 168 -8.36 4.59 -23.48
C ALA A 168 -9.38 3.52 -22.98
N ALA A 169 -8.94 2.31 -22.70
CA ALA A 169 -9.82 1.21 -22.31
C ALA A 169 -9.30 0.43 -21.09
N ARG A 170 -8.52 1.05 -20.24
CA ARG A 170 -7.98 0.40 -19.03
C ARG A 170 -7.99 1.34 -17.83
N THR A 171 -8.50 0.87 -16.71
CA THR A 171 -8.53 1.62 -15.45
C THR A 171 -7.99 0.75 -14.32
N LYS A 172 -6.96 1.24 -13.62
CA LYS A 172 -6.51 0.67 -12.36
C LYS A 172 -7.45 1.15 -11.25
N ILE A 173 -8.00 0.21 -10.50
CA ILE A 173 -8.91 0.45 -9.38
C ILE A 173 -8.18 -0.01 -8.12
N SER A 174 -7.96 0.90 -7.17
CA SER A 174 -7.35 0.61 -5.88
C SER A 174 -8.37 0.86 -4.79
N MET A 175 -8.55 -0.07 -3.86
CA MET A 175 -9.61 -0.03 -2.86
C MET A 175 -9.06 -0.26 -1.44
N ARG A 176 -9.68 0.43 -0.46
CA ARG A 176 -9.53 0.14 0.97
C ARG A 176 -10.89 -0.03 1.61
N SER A 177 -10.96 -0.77 2.70
CA SER A 177 -12.17 -0.99 3.49
C SER A 177 -11.87 -0.86 4.98
N ALA A 178 -12.80 -0.27 5.71
CA ALA A 178 -12.79 -0.29 7.17
C ALA A 178 -13.04 -1.70 7.74
N GLY A 179 -13.74 -2.57 6.98
CA GLY A 179 -13.86 -4.00 7.28
C GLY A 179 -15.24 -4.62 7.08
N ARG A 180 -16.28 -3.84 6.79
CA ARG A 180 -17.62 -4.36 6.48
C ARG A 180 -17.68 -4.98 5.08
N VAL A 181 -16.90 -4.46 4.13
CA VAL A 181 -16.83 -4.93 2.74
C VAL A 181 -15.50 -5.62 2.50
N ASP A 182 -15.50 -6.86 2.00
CA ASP A 182 -14.32 -7.54 1.50
C ASP A 182 -13.99 -7.01 0.10
N VAL A 183 -13.06 -6.04 0.05
CA VAL A 183 -12.66 -5.43 -1.23
C VAL A 183 -11.84 -6.36 -2.12
N ALA A 184 -11.26 -7.46 -1.60
CA ALA A 184 -10.60 -8.46 -2.44
C ALA A 184 -11.64 -9.34 -3.15
N ALA A 185 -12.73 -9.71 -2.49
CA ALA A 185 -13.86 -10.36 -3.12
C ALA A 185 -14.46 -9.46 -4.19
N LEU A 186 -14.70 -8.18 -3.87
CA LEU A 186 -15.21 -7.18 -4.81
C LEU A 186 -14.30 -7.01 -6.02
N ALA A 187 -12.98 -6.91 -5.84
CA ALA A 187 -12.01 -6.80 -6.93
C ALA A 187 -12.13 -7.97 -7.92
N ARG A 188 -12.30 -9.20 -7.41
CA ARG A 188 -12.48 -10.40 -8.25
C ARG A 188 -13.81 -10.43 -9.00
N THR A 189 -14.88 -9.84 -8.45
CA THR A 189 -16.15 -9.70 -9.19
C THR A 189 -16.07 -8.67 -10.31
N LEU A 190 -15.24 -7.64 -10.16
CA LEU A 190 -15.01 -6.64 -11.20
C LEU A 190 -14.19 -7.21 -12.36
N ASP A 191 -13.12 -7.96 -12.06
CA ASP A 191 -12.30 -8.67 -13.05
C ASP A 191 -11.57 -9.84 -12.38
N PRO A 192 -11.45 -11.03 -13.02
CA PRO A 192 -10.75 -12.20 -12.46
C PRO A 192 -9.30 -11.95 -12.06
N GLY A 193 -8.63 -10.95 -12.69
CA GLY A 193 -7.28 -10.52 -12.33
C GLY A 193 -7.21 -9.68 -11.05
N GLY A 194 -8.35 -9.40 -10.41
CA GLY A 194 -8.43 -8.66 -9.15
C GLY A 194 -7.98 -9.48 -7.95
N GLY A 195 -7.40 -8.80 -6.96
CA GLY A 195 -6.92 -9.48 -5.76
C GLY A 195 -6.42 -8.54 -4.68
N GLY A 196 -5.93 -9.14 -3.61
CA GLY A 196 -5.43 -8.45 -2.41
C GLY A 196 -5.97 -9.07 -1.13
N HIS A 197 -6.05 -8.27 -0.10
CA HIS A 197 -6.61 -8.62 1.21
C HIS A 197 -8.03 -8.05 1.36
N ALA A 198 -8.81 -8.58 2.30
CA ALA A 198 -10.17 -8.13 2.57
C ALA A 198 -10.29 -6.60 2.79
N LYS A 199 -9.26 -5.96 3.36
CA LYS A 199 -9.23 -4.51 3.62
C LYS A 199 -8.42 -3.69 2.61
N ALA A 200 -7.68 -4.31 1.70
CA ALA A 200 -6.81 -3.63 0.73
C ALA A 200 -6.66 -4.46 -0.53
N ALA A 201 -7.26 -4.03 -1.62
CA ALA A 201 -7.28 -4.77 -2.87
C ALA A 201 -7.21 -3.85 -4.08
N GLY A 202 -6.95 -4.44 -5.23
CA GLY A 202 -6.95 -3.71 -6.49
C GLY A 202 -7.15 -4.62 -7.70
N VAL A 203 -7.47 -3.99 -8.82
CA VAL A 203 -7.66 -4.64 -10.10
C VAL A 203 -7.34 -3.65 -11.23
N THR A 204 -6.88 -4.15 -12.35
CA THR A 204 -6.79 -3.35 -13.59
C THR A 204 -7.84 -3.87 -14.57
N ALA A 205 -8.97 -3.17 -14.60
CA ALA A 205 -10.11 -3.57 -15.42
C ALA A 205 -9.98 -3.09 -16.88
N PRO A 206 -10.48 -3.85 -17.88
CA PRO A 206 -10.44 -3.50 -19.27
C PRO A 206 -11.56 -2.53 -19.66
N TRP A 207 -11.73 -1.44 -18.93
CA TRP A 207 -12.79 -0.45 -19.11
C TRP A 207 -12.23 0.98 -19.13
N PRO A 208 -12.86 1.88 -19.92
CA PRO A 208 -12.65 3.32 -19.79
C PRO A 208 -13.01 3.80 -18.37
N LEU A 209 -12.41 4.91 -17.96
CA LEU A 209 -12.60 5.46 -16.59
C LEU A 209 -14.08 5.66 -16.21
N ALA A 210 -14.89 6.19 -17.13
CA ALA A 210 -16.30 6.45 -16.87
C ALA A 210 -17.10 5.15 -16.63
N GLU A 211 -16.84 4.10 -17.42
CA GLU A 211 -17.45 2.79 -17.25
C GLU A 211 -16.99 2.13 -15.96
N ALA A 212 -15.68 2.17 -15.66
CA ALA A 212 -15.14 1.65 -14.42
C ALA A 212 -15.78 2.31 -13.19
N LEU A 213 -15.97 3.63 -13.22
CA LEU A 213 -16.61 4.39 -12.15
C LEU A 213 -18.05 3.89 -11.91
N SER A 214 -18.85 3.77 -12.97
CA SER A 214 -20.24 3.31 -12.85
C SER A 214 -20.36 1.87 -12.34
N ARG A 215 -19.48 0.97 -12.80
CA ARG A 215 -19.47 -0.43 -12.36
C ARG A 215 -19.06 -0.57 -10.90
N VAL A 216 -18.06 0.16 -10.46
CA VAL A 216 -17.60 0.18 -9.06
C VAL A 216 -18.68 0.75 -8.15
N GLU A 217 -19.31 1.85 -8.54
CA GLU A 217 -20.40 2.48 -7.77
C GLU A 217 -21.58 1.51 -7.60
N ALA A 218 -22.00 0.83 -8.68
CA ALA A 218 -23.08 -0.16 -8.63
C ALA A 218 -22.73 -1.37 -7.74
N ALA A 219 -21.51 -1.91 -7.88
CA ALA A 219 -21.07 -3.05 -7.09
C ALA A 219 -20.96 -2.72 -5.59
N LEU A 220 -20.49 -1.52 -5.23
CA LEU A 220 -20.44 -1.06 -3.84
C LEU A 220 -21.83 -0.75 -3.28
N GLY A 221 -22.75 -0.20 -4.09
CA GLY A 221 -24.14 -0.03 -3.69
C GLY A 221 -24.81 -1.35 -3.34
N ALA A 222 -24.57 -2.40 -4.12
CA ALA A 222 -25.08 -3.74 -3.83
C ALA A 222 -24.42 -4.40 -2.60
N ALA A 223 -23.15 -4.10 -2.31
CA ALA A 223 -22.44 -4.66 -1.16
C ALA A 223 -22.77 -3.98 0.18
N LEU A 224 -23.28 -2.75 0.15
CA LEU A 224 -23.60 -1.94 1.33
C LEU A 224 -25.09 -1.80 1.63
N GLY A 225 -25.95 -2.10 0.64
CA GLY A 225 -27.43 -2.12 0.78
C GLY A 225 -27.89 -3.42 1.31
#